data_20694d51f2086da449f82f3df541e6d0
#
_entry.id   20694d51f2086da449f82f3df541e6d0
#
_cell.length_a   1.000
_cell.length_b   1.000
_cell.length_c   1.000
_cell.angle_alpha   90.00
_cell.angle_beta   90.00
_cell.angle_gamma   90.00
#
_symmetry.space_group_name_H-M   'P 1'
#
loop_
_entity.id
_entity.type
_entity.pdbx_description
1 polymer ?
#
loop_
_entity_poly.entity_id
_entity_poly.type
_entity_poly.pdbx_seq_one_letter_code
_entity_poly.pdbx_strand_id
1 'polypeptide(L)'
;FSALIDCYMTNSIDKVSEILDMYHVQNLNFLCWTHPDLDHSKGLKKVFEKYVDKKTQIWIPEGIEAHEIECSKEVQELFSMLKECVIDYSKGYSVYTASDVKELSCYDTYCFAKGLNEYVLSIMGYTPNSKLIRRQNYLNQFIKNDRSIFCVFRLGEVRIFLTGDIENQTIQMLPKGVDSHAHILKIPHHGSETSIEMIDVCSEGCDVACSTVYRMGKSRLPNDEVMKQYSLGSKLLYCTGGQDQEQEKYEYGIVTVYTDVLNNLYEVKMEGNARLLG
;
A
#
# COMPACT_ATOMS: atom_id res chain seq x y z
N PHE A 1 0.35 -10.85 -13.78
CA PHE A 1 0.43 -10.69 -12.32
C PHE A 1 -0.46 -9.53 -11.88
N SER A 2 -1.27 -9.75 -10.88
CA SER A 2 -2.15 -8.75 -10.26
C SER A 2 -1.95 -8.74 -8.75
N ALA A 3 -1.85 -7.54 -8.19
CA ALA A 3 -1.70 -7.33 -6.76
C ALA A 3 -2.65 -6.24 -6.27
N LEU A 4 -3.14 -6.38 -5.06
CA LEU A 4 -3.87 -5.34 -4.35
C LEU A 4 -3.23 -5.11 -2.99
N ILE A 5 -3.01 -3.84 -2.66
CA ILE A 5 -2.53 -3.41 -1.36
C ILE A 5 -3.58 -2.48 -0.78
N ASP A 6 -4.19 -2.91 0.31
CA ASP A 6 -5.31 -2.26 0.98
C ASP A 6 -6.56 -2.06 0.11
N CYS A 7 -7.64 -1.63 0.71
CA CYS A 7 -8.87 -1.33 0.00
C CYS A 7 -9.71 -0.33 0.79
N TYR A 8 -10.26 0.64 0.06
CA TYR A 8 -11.31 1.49 0.59
C TYR A 8 -12.45 1.62 -0.41
N MET A 9 -13.64 1.25 0.02
CA MET A 9 -14.88 1.40 -0.75
C MET A 9 -15.87 2.23 0.04
N THR A 10 -16.64 3.06 -0.63
CA THR A 10 -17.83 3.69 -0.02
C THR A 10 -19.07 2.81 -0.24
N ASN A 11 -20.19 3.18 0.36
CA ASN A 11 -21.44 2.44 0.16
C ASN A 11 -21.98 2.59 -1.29
N SER A 12 -21.58 3.65 -1.97
CA SER A 12 -22.01 4.03 -3.32
C SER A 12 -20.98 3.72 -4.40
N ILE A 13 -19.68 3.54 -4.04
CA ILE A 13 -18.59 3.47 -5.01
C ILE A 13 -17.65 2.32 -4.68
N ASP A 14 -17.44 1.45 -5.65
CA ASP A 14 -16.51 0.33 -5.64
C ASP A 14 -15.56 0.40 -6.84
N LYS A 15 -14.65 1.37 -6.79
CA LYS A 15 -13.65 1.55 -7.86
C LYS A 15 -12.64 0.42 -7.92
N VAL A 16 -12.39 -0.25 -6.82
CA VAL A 16 -11.45 -1.39 -6.79
C VAL A 16 -11.97 -2.53 -7.66
N SER A 17 -13.24 -2.95 -7.43
CA SER A 17 -13.84 -4.00 -8.27
C SER A 17 -13.97 -3.57 -9.73
N GLU A 18 -14.37 -2.30 -9.99
CA GLU A 18 -14.47 -1.79 -11.36
C GLU A 18 -13.13 -1.87 -12.11
N ILE A 19 -12.02 -1.50 -11.45
CA ILE A 19 -10.67 -1.57 -12.04
C ILE A 19 -10.24 -3.02 -12.27
N LEU A 20 -10.42 -3.89 -11.27
CA LEU A 20 -10.06 -5.30 -11.39
C LEU A 20 -10.85 -5.98 -12.53
N ASP A 21 -12.14 -5.71 -12.65
CA ASP A 21 -12.98 -6.23 -13.72
C ASP A 21 -12.57 -5.65 -15.10
N MET A 22 -12.24 -4.36 -15.17
CA MET A 22 -11.76 -3.71 -16.41
C MET A 22 -10.48 -4.34 -16.95
N TYR A 23 -9.57 -4.74 -16.05
CA TYR A 23 -8.35 -5.46 -16.43
C TYR A 23 -8.53 -6.98 -16.48
N HIS A 24 -9.77 -7.47 -16.43
CA HIS A 24 -10.11 -8.90 -16.51
C HIS A 24 -9.40 -9.76 -15.46
N VAL A 25 -9.17 -9.21 -14.27
CA VAL A 25 -8.55 -9.93 -13.16
C VAL A 25 -9.57 -10.94 -12.62
N GLN A 26 -9.30 -12.22 -12.81
CA GLN A 26 -10.13 -13.31 -12.26
C GLN A 26 -9.73 -13.59 -10.81
N ASN A 27 -8.42 -13.67 -10.55
CA ASN A 27 -7.86 -13.87 -9.22
C ASN A 27 -6.62 -13.00 -9.04
N LEU A 28 -6.43 -12.49 -7.83
CA LEU A 28 -5.22 -11.80 -7.44
C LEU A 28 -4.09 -12.81 -7.25
N ASN A 29 -2.88 -12.45 -7.66
CA ASN A 29 -1.67 -13.19 -7.31
C ASN A 29 -1.18 -12.81 -5.90
N PHE A 30 -1.40 -11.55 -5.51
CA PHE A 30 -0.96 -11.02 -4.22
C PHE A 30 -2.00 -10.08 -3.63
N LEU A 31 -2.29 -10.26 -2.35
CA LEU A 31 -3.12 -9.37 -1.53
C LEU A 31 -2.34 -8.98 -0.28
N CYS A 32 -2.21 -7.69 -0.02
CA CYS A 32 -1.62 -7.18 1.20
C CYS A 32 -2.61 -6.29 1.94
N TRP A 33 -2.85 -6.59 3.21
CA TRP A 33 -3.52 -5.70 4.15
C TRP A 33 -2.47 -5.10 5.07
N THR A 34 -2.18 -3.81 4.88
CA THR A 34 -1.04 -3.19 5.55
C THR A 34 -1.25 -2.99 7.04
N HIS A 35 -2.43 -2.52 7.44
CA HIS A 35 -2.79 -2.29 8.85
C HIS A 35 -4.31 -2.14 9.02
N PRO A 36 -4.84 -2.25 10.28
CA PRO A 36 -6.28 -2.39 10.52
C PRO A 36 -7.03 -1.06 10.70
N ASP A 37 -6.68 -0.02 9.94
CA ASP A 37 -7.50 1.18 9.87
C ASP A 37 -8.61 1.05 8.83
N LEU A 38 -9.72 1.72 9.06
CA LEU A 38 -10.94 1.54 8.26
C LEU A 38 -10.73 1.89 6.78
N ASP A 39 -9.97 2.94 6.52
CA ASP A 39 -9.66 3.43 5.17
C ASP A 39 -8.67 2.55 4.41
N HIS A 40 -8.05 1.58 5.07
CA HIS A 40 -7.22 0.52 4.49
C HIS A 40 -7.92 -0.85 4.44
N SER A 41 -9.07 -0.97 5.09
CA SER A 41 -9.75 -2.25 5.33
C SER A 41 -11.11 -2.37 4.67
N LYS A 42 -11.82 -1.22 4.51
CA LYS A 42 -13.22 -1.24 4.06
C LYS A 42 -13.34 -1.71 2.62
N GLY A 43 -13.96 -2.87 2.44
CA GLY A 43 -14.11 -3.52 1.13
C GLY A 43 -13.18 -4.70 0.91
N LEU A 44 -12.11 -4.89 1.71
CA LEU A 44 -11.20 -6.04 1.56
C LEU A 44 -11.92 -7.38 1.66
N LYS A 45 -12.92 -7.51 2.53
CA LYS A 45 -13.71 -8.74 2.62
C LYS A 45 -14.39 -9.07 1.29
N LYS A 46 -15.00 -8.08 0.63
CA LYS A 46 -15.63 -8.26 -0.69
C LYS A 46 -14.61 -8.64 -1.76
N VAL A 47 -13.45 -7.99 -1.76
CA VAL A 47 -12.35 -8.34 -2.66
C VAL A 47 -11.88 -9.76 -2.41
N PHE A 48 -11.71 -10.15 -1.16
CA PHE A 48 -11.31 -11.50 -0.80
C PHE A 48 -12.29 -12.54 -1.34
N GLU A 49 -13.58 -12.36 -1.09
CA GLU A 49 -14.62 -13.28 -1.54
C GLU A 49 -14.71 -13.40 -3.06
N LYS A 50 -14.36 -12.36 -3.82
CA LYS A 50 -14.50 -12.34 -5.28
C LYS A 50 -13.22 -12.67 -6.04
N TYR A 51 -12.04 -12.24 -5.55
CA TYR A 51 -10.80 -12.27 -6.32
C TYR A 51 -9.66 -13.03 -5.64
N VAL A 52 -9.88 -13.65 -4.47
CA VAL A 52 -8.85 -14.42 -3.78
C VAL A 52 -9.13 -15.91 -3.90
N ASP A 53 -8.12 -16.66 -4.32
CA ASP A 53 -8.15 -18.11 -4.34
C ASP A 53 -6.97 -18.72 -3.56
N LYS A 54 -6.82 -20.05 -3.61
CA LYS A 54 -5.76 -20.78 -2.91
C LYS A 54 -4.34 -20.48 -3.39
N LYS A 55 -4.21 -19.88 -4.59
CA LYS A 55 -2.90 -19.50 -5.16
C LYS A 55 -2.51 -18.08 -4.80
N THR A 56 -3.46 -17.26 -4.32
CA THR A 56 -3.20 -15.90 -3.89
C THR A 56 -2.30 -15.90 -2.66
N GLN A 57 -1.18 -15.17 -2.74
CA GLN A 57 -0.34 -14.90 -1.58
C GLN A 57 -0.95 -13.76 -0.78
N ILE A 58 -1.23 -13.98 0.50
CA ILE A 58 -1.89 -13.00 1.36
C ILE A 58 -0.91 -12.56 2.44
N TRP A 59 -0.64 -11.26 2.53
CA TRP A 59 0.13 -10.68 3.62
C TRP A 59 -0.77 -9.86 4.53
N ILE A 60 -0.63 -10.10 5.83
CA ILE A 60 -1.34 -9.40 6.90
C ILE A 60 -0.34 -8.81 7.91
N PRO A 61 -0.69 -7.74 8.62
CA PRO A 61 0.21 -7.15 9.60
C PRO A 61 0.46 -8.11 10.78
N GLU A 62 1.71 -8.13 11.26
CA GLU A 62 2.14 -9.00 12.36
C GLU A 62 1.57 -8.55 13.70
N GLY A 63 1.23 -9.54 14.54
CA GLY A 63 0.93 -9.35 15.95
C GLY A 63 -0.27 -8.45 16.21
N ILE A 64 -1.32 -8.56 15.40
CA ILE A 64 -2.58 -7.86 15.61
C ILE A 64 -3.70 -8.87 15.83
N GLU A 65 -4.37 -8.73 16.96
CA GLU A 65 -5.58 -9.48 17.28
C GLU A 65 -6.77 -8.52 17.40
N ALA A 66 -7.92 -8.94 16.88
CA ALA A 66 -9.12 -8.09 16.82
C ALA A 66 -9.58 -7.55 18.18
N HIS A 67 -9.31 -8.28 19.27
CA HIS A 67 -9.69 -7.90 20.63
C HIS A 67 -8.72 -6.91 21.28
N GLU A 68 -7.56 -6.69 20.69
CA GLU A 68 -6.53 -5.77 21.19
C GLU A 68 -6.72 -4.34 20.71
N ILE A 69 -7.60 -4.15 19.72
CA ILE A 69 -7.78 -2.85 19.07
C ILE A 69 -9.25 -2.44 19.08
N GLU A 70 -9.46 -1.15 19.26
CA GLU A 70 -10.74 -0.53 18.95
C GLU A 70 -10.84 -0.38 17.43
N CYS A 71 -11.71 -1.16 16.80
CA CYS A 71 -11.89 -1.14 15.34
C CYS A 71 -13.35 -1.25 14.94
N SER A 72 -13.63 -0.87 13.70
CA SER A 72 -14.98 -0.95 13.14
C SER A 72 -15.46 -2.40 13.00
N LYS A 73 -16.76 -2.57 12.82
CA LYS A 73 -17.36 -3.90 12.59
C LYS A 73 -16.79 -4.56 11.33
N GLU A 74 -16.57 -3.79 10.27
CA GLU A 74 -15.98 -4.28 9.01
C GLU A 74 -14.57 -4.84 9.23
N VAL A 75 -13.76 -4.16 10.03
CA VAL A 75 -12.41 -4.61 10.39
C VAL A 75 -12.45 -5.88 11.23
N GLN A 76 -13.39 -5.97 12.20
CA GLN A 76 -13.60 -7.19 13.01
C GLN A 76 -14.02 -8.39 12.15
N GLU A 77 -14.92 -8.18 11.19
CA GLU A 77 -15.33 -9.23 10.24
C GLU A 77 -14.17 -9.71 9.37
N LEU A 78 -13.30 -8.79 8.93
CA LEU A 78 -12.10 -9.12 8.15
C LEU A 78 -11.13 -9.96 8.99
N PHE A 79 -10.86 -9.58 10.24
CA PHE A 79 -10.05 -10.39 11.16
C PHE A 79 -10.62 -11.78 11.35
N SER A 80 -11.92 -11.88 11.56
CA SER A 80 -12.59 -13.18 11.78
C SER A 80 -12.42 -14.08 10.56
N MET A 81 -12.60 -13.55 9.38
CA MET A 81 -12.43 -14.27 8.11
C MET A 81 -10.98 -14.75 7.92
N LEU A 82 -10.00 -13.86 8.13
CA LEU A 82 -8.58 -14.19 7.99
C LEU A 82 -8.12 -15.21 9.05
N LYS A 83 -8.62 -15.08 10.27
CA LYS A 83 -8.38 -16.06 11.35
C LYS A 83 -8.86 -17.47 10.95
N GLU A 84 -10.05 -17.57 10.35
CA GLU A 84 -10.54 -18.85 9.84
C GLU A 84 -9.63 -19.42 8.75
N CYS A 85 -9.08 -18.58 7.87
CA CYS A 85 -8.14 -19.01 6.83
C CYS A 85 -6.83 -19.53 7.43
N VAL A 86 -6.36 -18.96 8.54
CA VAL A 86 -5.14 -19.39 9.24
C VAL A 86 -5.37 -20.66 10.05
N ILE A 87 -6.50 -20.78 10.75
CA ILE A 87 -6.79 -21.93 11.63
C ILE A 87 -7.18 -23.17 10.83
N ASP A 88 -7.99 -23.00 9.79
CA ASP A 88 -8.48 -24.11 8.97
C ASP A 88 -7.57 -24.38 7.79
N TYR A 89 -6.52 -25.17 8.01
CA TYR A 89 -5.60 -25.59 6.94
C TYR A 89 -6.28 -26.29 5.76
N SER A 90 -7.48 -26.84 5.93
CA SER A 90 -8.21 -27.48 4.83
C SER A 90 -8.67 -26.49 3.77
N LYS A 91 -8.85 -25.23 4.14
CA LYS A 91 -9.16 -24.13 3.21
C LYS A 91 -8.03 -23.86 2.21
N GLY A 92 -6.77 -24.16 2.62
CA GLY A 92 -5.59 -24.13 1.73
C GLY A 92 -5.16 -22.73 1.30
N TYR A 93 -5.53 -21.67 2.03
CA TYR A 93 -5.06 -20.31 1.76
C TYR A 93 -3.63 -20.09 2.27
N SER A 94 -2.85 -19.33 1.51
CA SER A 94 -1.49 -18.95 1.84
C SER A 94 -1.46 -17.59 2.54
N VAL A 95 -1.67 -17.59 3.86
CA VAL A 95 -1.66 -16.37 4.68
C VAL A 95 -0.33 -16.26 5.42
N TYR A 96 0.35 -15.15 5.22
CA TYR A 96 1.65 -14.84 5.80
C TYR A 96 1.64 -13.48 6.47
N THR A 97 2.68 -13.21 7.22
CA THR A 97 2.97 -11.87 7.71
C THR A 97 4.26 -11.36 7.09
N ALA A 98 4.34 -10.06 6.86
CA ALA A 98 5.61 -9.39 6.68
C ALA A 98 6.10 -8.93 8.05
N SER A 99 7.30 -9.26 8.45
CA SER A 99 7.98 -8.70 9.61
C SER A 99 9.46 -8.62 9.34
N ASP A 100 10.09 -7.54 9.79
CA ASP A 100 11.47 -7.20 9.43
C ASP A 100 11.65 -7.17 7.89
N VAL A 101 12.67 -7.80 7.35
CA VAL A 101 12.86 -7.88 5.89
C VAL A 101 12.40 -9.24 5.41
N LYS A 102 11.34 -9.25 4.59
CA LYS A 102 10.80 -10.47 3.97
C LYS A 102 10.70 -10.29 2.48
N GLU A 103 11.26 -11.22 1.74
CA GLU A 103 11.15 -11.29 0.29
C GLU A 103 10.13 -12.32 -0.15
N LEU A 104 9.27 -11.94 -1.08
CA LEU A 104 8.48 -12.84 -1.90
C LEU A 104 9.00 -12.76 -3.32
N SER A 105 9.71 -13.78 -3.76
CA SER A 105 10.06 -13.92 -5.17
C SER A 105 8.87 -14.51 -5.91
N CYS A 106 8.38 -13.79 -6.89
CA CYS A 106 7.37 -14.33 -7.80
C CYS A 106 8.08 -15.25 -8.79
N TYR A 107 7.85 -16.54 -8.66
CA TYR A 107 8.53 -17.59 -9.46
C TYR A 107 8.17 -17.57 -10.95
N ASP A 108 7.14 -16.81 -11.33
CA ASP A 108 6.80 -16.64 -12.73
C ASP A 108 7.71 -15.59 -13.35
N THR A 109 8.68 -16.06 -14.13
CA THR A 109 9.51 -15.20 -14.95
C THR A 109 8.64 -14.57 -16.02
N TYR A 110 8.45 -13.24 -15.95
CA TYR A 110 7.74 -12.52 -17.00
C TYR A 110 8.72 -12.22 -18.12
N CYS A 111 8.62 -12.98 -19.21
CA CYS A 111 9.31 -12.68 -20.46
C CYS A 111 8.54 -11.58 -21.19
N PHE A 112 9.08 -10.37 -21.25
CA PHE A 112 8.56 -9.36 -22.15
C PHE A 112 9.04 -9.59 -23.57
N ALA A 113 8.12 -9.57 -24.54
CA ALA A 113 8.33 -9.99 -25.92
C ALA A 113 9.24 -9.09 -26.78
N LYS A 114 9.98 -8.15 -26.23
CA LYS A 114 10.99 -7.35 -26.92
C LYS A 114 12.41 -7.74 -26.51
N GLY A 115 12.89 -8.87 -27.03
CA GLY A 115 14.24 -9.35 -26.81
C GLY A 115 14.32 -10.48 -25.78
N LEU A 116 15.53 -11.00 -25.57
CA LEU A 116 15.84 -12.12 -24.69
C LEU A 116 15.95 -11.71 -23.21
N ASN A 117 15.41 -10.57 -22.80
CA ASN A 117 15.52 -10.11 -21.44
C ASN A 117 14.38 -10.65 -20.58
N GLU A 118 14.74 -11.45 -19.60
CA GLU A 118 13.84 -11.92 -18.56
C GLU A 118 13.87 -10.95 -17.39
N TYR A 119 12.69 -10.49 -16.94
CA TYR A 119 12.54 -9.65 -15.78
C TYR A 119 11.82 -10.42 -14.68
N VAL A 120 12.43 -10.50 -13.51
CA VAL A 120 11.84 -11.14 -12.34
C VAL A 120 11.13 -10.07 -11.51
N LEU A 121 9.85 -10.29 -11.24
CA LEU A 121 9.11 -9.52 -10.25
C LEU A 121 9.47 -10.03 -8.86
N SER A 122 9.92 -9.14 -7.98
CA SER A 122 10.05 -9.42 -6.55
C SER A 122 9.27 -8.43 -5.71
N ILE A 123 8.81 -8.87 -4.54
CA ILE A 123 8.12 -8.06 -3.55
C ILE A 123 8.91 -8.15 -2.26
N MET A 124 9.39 -7.01 -1.76
CA MET A 124 10.11 -6.90 -0.50
C MET A 124 9.22 -6.23 0.53
N GLY A 125 8.96 -6.89 1.67
CA GLY A 125 8.34 -6.28 2.85
C GLY A 125 9.44 -5.83 3.80
N TYR A 126 9.45 -4.55 4.18
CA TYR A 126 10.45 -3.98 5.09
C TYR A 126 9.93 -3.77 6.51
N THR A 127 8.62 -3.70 6.68
CA THR A 127 7.93 -3.52 7.96
C THR A 127 6.76 -4.48 8.07
N PRO A 128 6.20 -4.69 9.26
CA PRO A 128 6.54 -4.06 10.54
C PRO A 128 7.88 -4.52 11.11
N ASN A 129 8.46 -3.71 12.02
CA ASN A 129 9.72 -4.01 12.67
C ASN A 129 9.50 -4.81 13.96
N SER A 130 10.06 -6.02 14.07
CA SER A 130 9.84 -6.92 15.19
C SER A 130 10.34 -6.37 16.54
N LYS A 131 11.40 -5.56 16.52
CA LYS A 131 11.91 -4.90 17.74
C LYS A 131 10.91 -3.87 18.26
N LEU A 132 10.29 -3.09 17.36
CA LEU A 132 9.29 -2.09 17.71
C LEU A 132 8.03 -2.75 18.26
N ILE A 133 7.54 -3.81 17.61
CA ILE A 133 6.40 -4.60 18.09
C ILE A 133 6.66 -5.16 19.49
N ARG A 134 7.82 -5.79 19.71
CA ARG A 134 8.18 -6.34 21.02
C ARG A 134 8.25 -5.28 22.10
N ARG A 135 8.82 -4.10 21.79
CA ARG A 135 8.84 -2.95 22.71
C ARG A 135 7.44 -2.53 23.11
N GLN A 136 6.53 -2.41 22.15
CA GLN A 136 5.13 -2.06 22.41
C GLN A 136 4.44 -3.12 23.29
N ASN A 137 4.63 -4.39 22.99
CA ASN A 137 4.06 -5.47 23.78
C ASN A 137 4.55 -5.43 25.24
N TYR A 138 5.86 -5.18 25.47
CA TYR A 138 6.40 -5.03 26.84
C TYR A 138 5.84 -3.80 27.58
N LEU A 139 5.47 -2.76 26.86
CA LEU A 139 4.91 -1.53 27.42
C LEU A 139 3.37 -1.53 27.47
N ASN A 140 2.72 -2.62 27.06
CA ASN A 140 1.27 -2.71 26.87
C ASN A 140 0.74 -1.54 26.00
N GLN A 141 1.48 -1.18 24.96
CA GLN A 141 1.12 -0.17 23.98
C GLN A 141 0.74 -0.83 22.67
N PHE A 142 -0.22 -0.25 21.97
CA PHE A 142 -0.58 -0.67 20.63
C PHE A 142 -0.69 0.55 19.73
N ILE A 143 0.19 0.61 18.72
CA ILE A 143 0.19 1.68 17.71
C ILE A 143 0.00 0.99 16.36
N LYS A 144 -1.15 1.21 15.72
CA LYS A 144 -1.54 0.52 14.47
C LYS A 144 -0.56 0.80 13.33
N ASN A 145 -0.18 2.07 13.15
CA ASN A 145 0.69 2.49 12.06
C ASN A 145 2.11 1.89 12.15
N ASP A 146 2.60 1.61 13.35
CA ASP A 146 3.88 0.92 13.54
C ASP A 146 3.85 -0.55 13.07
N ARG A 147 2.65 -1.10 12.84
CA ARG A 147 2.43 -2.43 12.28
C ARG A 147 2.14 -2.40 10.78
N SER A 148 2.11 -1.21 10.20
CA SER A 148 1.86 -1.05 8.77
C SER A 148 2.95 -1.70 7.93
N ILE A 149 2.54 -2.42 6.88
CA ILE A 149 3.46 -3.09 5.98
C ILE A 149 3.90 -2.10 4.90
N PHE A 150 5.21 -1.89 4.79
CA PHE A 150 5.84 -1.22 3.66
C PHE A 150 6.36 -2.26 2.68
N CYS A 151 5.83 -2.26 1.47
CA CYS A 151 6.23 -3.14 0.38
C CYS A 151 6.95 -2.38 -0.72
N VAL A 152 8.02 -2.96 -1.25
CA VAL A 152 8.66 -2.52 -2.49
C VAL A 152 8.51 -3.60 -3.55
N PHE A 153 7.87 -3.25 -4.65
CA PHE A 153 7.80 -4.07 -5.84
C PHE A 153 8.96 -3.71 -6.76
N ARG A 154 9.70 -4.71 -7.20
CA ARG A 154 10.79 -4.53 -8.17
C ARG A 154 10.50 -5.35 -9.41
N LEU A 155 10.54 -4.69 -10.57
CA LEU A 155 10.42 -5.34 -11.87
C LEU A 155 11.48 -4.73 -12.81
N GLY A 156 12.55 -5.48 -13.04
CA GLY A 156 13.73 -4.91 -13.70
C GLY A 156 14.30 -3.74 -12.89
N GLU A 157 14.42 -2.58 -13.52
CA GLU A 157 14.88 -1.36 -12.87
C GLU A 157 13.77 -0.60 -12.14
N VAL A 158 12.50 -0.93 -12.39
CA VAL A 158 11.37 -0.20 -11.78
C VAL A 158 11.19 -0.62 -10.32
N ARG A 159 11.05 0.36 -9.44
CA ARG A 159 10.81 0.21 -8.01
C ARG A 159 9.55 0.98 -7.61
N ILE A 160 8.57 0.27 -7.07
CA ILE A 160 7.30 0.82 -6.63
C ILE A 160 7.23 0.71 -5.12
N PHE A 161 7.18 1.83 -4.42
CA PHE A 161 7.11 1.91 -2.97
C PHE A 161 5.67 2.08 -2.53
N LEU A 162 5.13 1.07 -1.86
CA LEU A 162 3.79 1.06 -1.29
C LEU A 162 3.91 1.03 0.22
N THR A 163 3.88 2.20 0.83
CA THR A 163 4.38 2.46 2.18
C THR A 163 3.36 2.21 3.29
N GLY A 164 2.08 1.92 2.95
CA GLY A 164 1.02 1.93 3.94
C GLY A 164 1.00 3.27 4.70
N ASP A 165 0.86 3.20 6.01
CA ASP A 165 0.84 4.38 6.88
C ASP A 165 1.97 4.36 7.92
N ILE A 166 3.16 3.87 7.51
CA ILE A 166 4.35 3.91 8.37
C ILE A 166 4.68 5.35 8.77
N GLU A 167 5.10 5.51 10.02
CA GLU A 167 5.47 6.79 10.60
C GLU A 167 6.98 6.90 10.85
N ASN A 168 7.46 8.10 11.18
CA ASN A 168 8.88 8.42 11.35
C ASN A 168 9.61 7.42 12.26
N GLN A 169 8.98 6.95 13.35
CA GLN A 169 9.59 5.97 14.24
C GLN A 169 9.88 4.65 13.51
N THR A 170 8.99 4.20 12.64
CA THR A 170 9.17 3.00 11.83
C THR A 170 10.17 3.26 10.70
N ILE A 171 10.08 4.43 10.04
CA ILE A 171 10.97 4.84 8.95
C ILE A 171 12.43 4.87 9.41
N GLN A 172 12.73 5.43 10.59
CA GLN A 172 14.08 5.47 11.18
C GLN A 172 14.66 4.07 11.45
N MET A 173 13.82 3.06 11.55
CA MET A 173 14.22 1.67 11.80
C MET A 173 14.32 0.83 10.52
N LEU A 174 14.11 1.43 9.35
CA LEU A 174 14.29 0.74 8.08
C LEU A 174 15.75 0.28 7.91
N PRO A 175 15.99 -0.89 7.31
CA PRO A 175 17.35 -1.38 7.10
C PRO A 175 18.09 -0.51 6.07
N LYS A 176 19.41 -0.45 6.20
CA LYS A 176 20.31 0.27 5.28
C LYS A 176 20.38 -0.32 3.86
N GLY A 177 19.41 -1.02 3.39
CA GLY A 177 19.38 -1.65 2.06
C GLY A 177 18.11 -1.32 1.31
N VAL A 178 17.28 -0.41 1.83
CA VAL A 178 16.17 0.16 1.10
C VAL A 178 16.72 1.02 -0.03
N ASP A 179 16.14 0.89 -1.23
CA ASP A 179 16.55 1.73 -2.37
C ASP A 179 16.33 3.21 -2.06
N SER A 180 17.27 4.04 -2.48
CA SER A 180 17.26 5.50 -2.31
C SER A 180 16.46 6.24 -3.38
N HIS A 181 16.06 5.54 -4.45
CA HIS A 181 15.22 6.06 -5.53
C HIS A 181 13.95 5.23 -5.70
N ALA A 182 12.80 5.89 -5.71
CA ALA A 182 11.51 5.29 -6.04
C ALA A 182 11.04 5.76 -7.42
N HIS A 183 10.74 4.84 -8.34
CA HIS A 183 10.10 5.22 -9.60
C HIS A 183 8.63 5.62 -9.36
N ILE A 184 7.94 4.90 -8.47
CA ILE A 184 6.59 5.24 -8.03
C ILE A 184 6.57 5.14 -6.50
N LEU A 185 6.13 6.20 -5.84
CA LEU A 185 5.99 6.29 -4.40
C LEU A 185 4.53 6.57 -4.01
N LYS A 186 3.86 5.67 -3.31
CA LYS A 186 2.71 6.03 -2.47
C LYS A 186 3.27 6.72 -1.22
N ILE A 187 2.99 8.00 -1.05
CA ILE A 187 3.41 8.78 0.12
C ILE A 187 2.78 8.19 1.38
N PRO A 188 3.57 7.90 2.43
CA PRO A 188 3.06 7.25 3.63
C PRO A 188 2.07 8.14 4.39
N HIS A 189 1.16 7.47 5.09
CA HIS A 189 0.20 8.08 6.02
C HIS A 189 -0.47 9.33 5.45
N HIS A 190 -0.94 9.23 4.20
CA HIS A 190 -1.65 10.29 3.46
C HIS A 190 -0.90 11.63 3.38
N GLY A 191 0.41 11.65 3.54
CA GLY A 191 1.20 12.90 3.61
C GLY A 191 1.09 13.60 4.95
N SER A 192 1.08 12.85 6.04
CA SER A 192 1.15 13.36 7.41
C SER A 192 2.57 13.84 7.76
N GLU A 193 2.66 14.82 8.66
CA GLU A 193 3.94 15.26 9.24
C GLU A 193 4.65 14.13 10.00
N THR A 194 3.89 13.17 10.53
CA THR A 194 4.44 12.03 11.27
C THR A 194 5.17 11.03 10.39
N SER A 195 5.15 11.20 9.06
CA SER A 195 5.77 10.30 8.08
C SER A 195 6.72 11.01 7.10
N ILE A 196 7.12 12.25 7.42
CA ILE A 196 7.91 13.09 6.52
C ILE A 196 9.31 12.55 6.24
N GLU A 197 9.90 11.78 7.16
CA GLU A 197 11.25 11.23 7.03
C GLU A 197 11.40 10.21 5.88
N MET A 198 10.31 9.81 5.24
CA MET A 198 10.38 9.00 4.01
C MET A 198 11.06 9.75 2.85
N ILE A 199 11.08 11.07 2.90
CA ILE A 199 11.83 11.91 1.95
C ILE A 199 13.32 11.61 2.03
N ASP A 200 13.86 11.44 3.24
CA ASP A 200 15.28 11.12 3.47
C ASP A 200 15.61 9.70 3.00
N VAL A 201 14.69 8.76 3.10
CA VAL A 201 14.83 7.41 2.51
C VAL A 201 14.93 7.51 0.99
N CYS A 202 14.07 8.31 0.36
CA CYS A 202 14.09 8.57 -1.08
C CYS A 202 15.10 9.69 -1.45
N SER A 203 16.31 9.64 -0.90
CA SER A 203 17.33 10.70 -1.05
C SER A 203 17.78 10.97 -2.49
N GLU A 204 17.61 10.00 -3.39
CA GLU A 204 17.84 10.16 -4.83
C GLU A 204 16.55 10.57 -5.60
N GLY A 205 15.49 10.86 -4.84
CA GLY A 205 14.22 11.37 -5.37
C GLY A 205 13.23 10.30 -5.81
N CYS A 206 12.12 10.78 -6.35
CA CYS A 206 11.04 9.96 -6.91
C CYS A 206 10.70 10.43 -8.32
N ASP A 207 10.32 9.51 -9.21
CA ASP A 207 9.79 9.92 -10.51
C ASP A 207 8.32 10.35 -10.38
N VAL A 208 7.49 9.52 -9.76
CA VAL A 208 6.08 9.80 -9.49
C VAL A 208 5.79 9.58 -8.02
N ALA A 209 5.41 10.61 -7.29
CA ALA A 209 4.90 10.50 -5.93
C ALA A 209 3.38 10.76 -5.92
N CYS A 210 2.64 9.99 -5.13
CA CYS A 210 1.20 10.13 -5.00
C CYS A 210 0.76 10.03 -3.55
N SER A 211 -0.05 10.99 -3.11
CA SER A 211 -0.75 10.93 -1.82
C SER A 211 -2.24 10.62 -2.03
N THR A 212 -2.80 9.88 -1.09
CA THR A 212 -4.25 9.73 -0.95
C THR A 212 -4.78 10.75 0.07
N VAL A 213 -6.03 11.16 -0.08
CA VAL A 213 -6.65 12.06 0.90
C VAL A 213 -7.17 11.30 2.12
N TYR A 214 -7.09 11.94 3.28
CA TYR A 214 -7.74 11.47 4.51
C TYR A 214 -8.49 12.62 5.18
N ARG A 215 -9.79 12.42 5.45
CA ARG A 215 -10.68 13.49 5.93
C ARG A 215 -11.52 13.07 7.13
N MET A 216 -11.16 11.95 7.76
CA MET A 216 -11.91 11.45 8.91
C MET A 216 -11.49 12.16 10.20
N GLY A 217 -12.43 12.37 11.09
CA GLY A 217 -12.17 13.04 12.35
C GLY A 217 -11.74 14.50 12.18
N LYS A 218 -10.72 14.92 12.92
CA LYS A 218 -10.16 16.29 12.90
C LYS A 218 -9.02 16.46 11.88
N SER A 219 -8.47 15.35 11.38
CA SER A 219 -7.35 15.37 10.45
C SER A 219 -7.81 15.71 9.03
N ARG A 220 -7.00 16.50 8.34
CA ARG A 220 -7.18 16.86 6.94
C ARG A 220 -5.84 16.63 6.26
N LEU A 221 -5.71 15.50 5.55
CA LEU A 221 -4.48 15.15 4.86
C LEU A 221 -4.73 15.09 3.35
N PRO A 222 -3.71 15.38 2.54
CA PRO A 222 -2.32 15.62 2.91
C PRO A 222 -2.08 16.99 3.54
N ASN A 223 -0.98 17.11 4.32
CA ASN A 223 -0.49 18.37 4.85
C ASN A 223 0.25 19.15 3.74
N ASP A 224 -0.08 20.44 3.56
CA ASP A 224 0.46 21.25 2.46
C ASP A 224 1.98 21.43 2.56
N GLU A 225 2.54 21.61 3.76
CA GLU A 225 3.98 21.78 3.93
C GLU A 225 4.75 20.48 3.66
N VAL A 226 4.17 19.33 4.02
CA VAL A 226 4.70 18.02 3.66
C VAL A 226 4.68 17.83 2.14
N MET A 227 3.57 18.17 1.49
CA MET A 227 3.46 18.05 0.03
C MET A 227 4.44 18.95 -0.70
N LYS A 228 4.71 20.16 -0.20
CA LYS A 228 5.77 21.03 -0.75
C LYS A 228 7.15 20.39 -0.68
N GLN A 229 7.46 19.69 0.42
CA GLN A 229 8.74 19.00 0.53
C GLN A 229 8.84 17.83 -0.45
N TYR A 230 7.77 17.04 -0.61
CA TYR A 230 7.73 15.99 -1.64
C TYR A 230 7.86 16.55 -3.06
N SER A 231 7.32 17.74 -3.34
CA SER A 231 7.45 18.37 -4.66
C SER A 231 8.89 18.73 -5.03
N LEU A 232 9.76 18.95 -4.06
CA LEU A 232 11.19 19.20 -4.28
C LEU A 232 11.98 17.92 -4.62
N GLY A 233 11.51 16.78 -4.14
CA GLY A 233 12.15 15.48 -4.32
C GLY A 233 11.49 14.59 -5.38
N SER A 234 10.43 15.06 -6.05
CA SER A 234 9.69 14.27 -7.04
C SER A 234 9.64 14.98 -8.39
N LYS A 235 9.73 14.22 -9.50
CA LYS A 235 9.52 14.79 -10.83
C LYS A 235 8.06 15.14 -11.08
N LEU A 236 7.15 14.31 -10.57
CA LEU A 236 5.70 14.50 -10.65
C LEU A 236 5.07 14.18 -9.30
N LEU A 237 4.22 15.04 -8.81
CA LEU A 237 3.52 14.89 -7.54
C LEU A 237 2.01 14.94 -7.75
N TYR A 238 1.33 13.86 -7.36
CA TYR A 238 -0.12 13.73 -7.49
C TYR A 238 -0.80 13.56 -6.14
N CYS A 239 -2.10 13.87 -6.13
CA CYS A 239 -3.00 13.55 -5.02
C CYS A 239 -4.35 13.07 -5.56
N THR A 240 -4.98 12.12 -4.87
CA THR A 240 -6.30 11.59 -5.24
C THR A 240 -7.45 12.56 -4.97
N GLY A 241 -7.18 13.72 -4.36
CA GLY A 241 -8.18 14.75 -4.10
C GLY A 241 -7.61 15.97 -3.39
N GLY A 242 -8.46 16.87 -2.93
CA GLY A 242 -8.09 18.06 -2.14
C GLY A 242 -8.38 17.89 -0.66
N GLN A 243 -7.92 18.85 0.15
CA GLN A 243 -8.27 18.91 1.57
C GLN A 243 -9.74 19.32 1.80
N ASP A 244 -10.27 20.12 0.89
CA ASP A 244 -11.63 20.65 0.97
C ASP A 244 -12.59 19.79 0.12
N GLN A 245 -13.43 19.01 0.82
CA GLN A 245 -14.39 18.11 0.20
C GLN A 245 -15.52 18.86 -0.51
N GLU A 246 -15.86 20.09 -0.08
CA GLU A 246 -16.96 20.88 -0.66
C GLU A 246 -16.65 21.34 -2.10
N GLN A 247 -15.36 21.42 -2.44
CA GLN A 247 -14.91 21.77 -3.78
C GLN A 247 -14.79 20.58 -4.74
N GLU A 248 -14.98 19.36 -4.24
CA GLU A 248 -14.85 18.17 -5.05
C GLU A 248 -16.15 17.77 -5.73
N LYS A 249 -16.05 17.43 -7.01
CA LYS A 249 -17.17 17.03 -7.85
C LYS A 249 -17.53 15.54 -7.72
N TYR A 250 -16.55 14.72 -7.33
CA TYR A 250 -16.67 13.26 -7.27
C TYR A 250 -16.40 12.75 -5.86
N GLU A 251 -16.88 11.56 -5.55
CA GLU A 251 -16.57 10.88 -4.27
C GLU A 251 -15.27 10.09 -4.33
N TYR A 252 -14.53 10.16 -5.44
CA TYR A 252 -13.29 9.41 -5.67
C TYR A 252 -12.28 10.22 -6.48
N GLY A 253 -11.03 9.83 -6.37
CA GLY A 253 -9.96 10.23 -7.27
C GLY A 253 -9.01 9.07 -7.51
N ILE A 254 -8.61 8.88 -8.76
CA ILE A 254 -7.73 7.79 -9.18
C ILE A 254 -6.55 8.38 -9.92
N VAL A 255 -5.35 7.96 -9.52
CA VAL A 255 -4.11 8.20 -10.26
C VAL A 255 -3.62 6.86 -10.79
N THR A 256 -3.58 6.71 -12.11
CA THR A 256 -3.08 5.52 -12.77
C THR A 256 -1.73 5.81 -13.39
N VAL A 257 -0.71 5.06 -12.98
CA VAL A 257 0.66 5.22 -13.49
C VAL A 257 0.99 4.04 -14.38
N TYR A 258 1.36 4.32 -15.63
CA TYR A 258 1.88 3.34 -16.58
C TYR A 258 3.39 3.52 -16.68
N THR A 259 4.13 2.44 -16.52
CA THR A 259 5.59 2.45 -16.65
C THR A 259 6.03 1.48 -17.71
N ASP A 260 6.92 1.92 -18.59
CA ASP A 260 7.64 1.03 -19.52
C ASP A 260 9.01 0.70 -18.92
N VAL A 261 9.13 -0.51 -18.40
CA VAL A 261 10.38 -1.00 -17.78
C VAL A 261 11.58 -1.03 -18.72
N LEU A 262 11.35 -0.98 -20.03
CA LEU A 262 12.41 -0.98 -21.04
C LEU A 262 12.94 0.42 -21.33
N ASN A 263 12.06 1.42 -21.31
CA ASN A 263 12.36 2.79 -21.74
C ASN A 263 12.26 3.84 -20.63
N ASN A 264 11.86 3.45 -19.41
CA ASN A 264 11.55 4.37 -18.30
C ASN A 264 10.53 5.46 -18.69
N LEU A 265 9.58 5.12 -19.55
CA LEU A 265 8.52 6.04 -19.96
C LEU A 265 7.35 5.91 -18.99
N TYR A 266 6.83 7.07 -18.58
CA TYR A 266 5.69 7.14 -17.69
C TYR A 266 4.54 7.85 -18.38
N GLU A 267 3.39 7.21 -18.35
CA GLU A 267 2.11 7.85 -18.62
C GLU A 267 1.34 7.89 -17.31
N VAL A 268 0.79 9.04 -16.94
CA VAL A 268 -0.07 9.16 -15.76
C VAL A 268 -1.44 9.66 -16.18
N LYS A 269 -2.48 8.93 -15.83
CA LYS A 269 -3.87 9.31 -16.02
C LYS A 269 -4.52 9.64 -14.69
N MET A 270 -5.41 10.62 -14.71
CA MET A 270 -6.16 11.08 -13.55
C MET A 270 -7.65 10.97 -13.83
N GLU A 271 -8.40 10.48 -12.85
CA GLU A 271 -9.85 10.40 -12.88
C GLU A 271 -10.46 10.95 -11.59
N GLY A 272 -11.71 11.40 -11.68
CA GLY A 272 -12.42 11.94 -10.51
C GLY A 272 -11.79 13.23 -10.01
N ASN A 273 -11.45 13.27 -8.73
CA ASN A 273 -10.84 14.42 -8.07
C ASN A 273 -9.31 14.39 -8.06
N ALA A 274 -8.70 13.40 -8.70
CA ALA A 274 -7.24 13.31 -8.78
C ALA A 274 -6.63 14.52 -9.50
N ARG A 275 -5.48 14.98 -9.00
CA ARG A 275 -4.82 16.19 -9.51
C ARG A 275 -3.30 16.12 -9.39
N LEU A 276 -2.64 16.81 -10.29
CA LEU A 276 -1.22 17.12 -10.23
C LEU A 276 -1.01 18.29 -9.26
N LEU A 277 -0.03 18.17 -8.38
CA LEU A 277 0.32 19.20 -7.38
C LEU A 277 1.65 19.91 -7.72
N GLY A 278 2.55 19.25 -8.45
CA GLY A 278 3.85 19.81 -8.81
C GLY A 278 4.61 18.92 -9.79
#